data_c1e955e0acf2a1564bfcc7db55c0d09b
#
_entry.id   c1e955e0acf2a1564bfcc7db55c0d09b
#
_cell.length_a   1.000
_cell.length_b   1.000
_cell.length_c   1.000
_cell.angle_alpha   90.00
_cell.angle_beta   90.00
_cell.angle_gamma   90.00
#
_symmetry.space_group_name_H-M   'P 1'
#
loop_
_entity.id
_entity.type
_entity.pdbx_description
1 polymer ?
#
loop_
_entity_poly.entity_id
_entity_poly.type
_entity_poly.pdbx_seq_one_letter_code
_entity_poly.pdbx_strand_id
1 'polypeptide(L)'
;MYINIETKQLEEIMKKIALLITFMTLILVGCGDNKEEYRAFYTSLETPINIESDIQEISTQYDSLEAQKSEYQEEVNTADRTRLSELSGLLLENTAERAHLIEEERAIMNESENSLTDIRALAESIPVEAYQNDAFELIELMEARYDAHEEMQFAIEDMLSIEETLFETYASDTLSQDDIDELLDELSDLYLAVNNTSEAYHESTSAVNQKRSTIMDTLNN
;
A
#
# COMPACT_ATOMS: atom_id res chain seq x y z
N MET A 1 -41.37 -32.76 65.07
CA MET A 1 -41.92 -32.73 63.72
C MET A 1 -41.90 -31.32 63.08
N TYR A 2 -41.27 -30.31 63.72
CA TYR A 2 -41.21 -28.91 63.23
C TYR A 2 -39.90 -28.57 62.58
N ILE A 3 -38.81 -29.28 62.79
CA ILE A 3 -37.47 -28.93 62.23
C ILE A 3 -37.34 -29.26 60.71
N ASN A 4 -38.20 -30.12 60.17
CA ASN A 4 -38.08 -30.64 58.82
C ASN A 4 -38.80 -29.73 57.77
N ILE A 5 -39.55 -28.77 58.25
CA ILE A 5 -40.28 -27.84 57.37
C ILE A 5 -39.44 -26.56 57.08
N GLU A 6 -38.70 -26.07 58.08
CA GLU A 6 -37.82 -24.93 57.92
C GLU A 6 -36.61 -25.21 57.03
N THR A 7 -36.02 -26.39 57.12
CA THR A 7 -34.89 -26.76 56.27
C THR A 7 -35.27 -26.91 54.80
N LYS A 8 -36.47 -27.40 54.50
CA LYS A 8 -36.97 -27.49 53.11
C LYS A 8 -37.31 -26.13 52.53
N GLN A 9 -37.83 -25.21 53.32
CA GLN A 9 -38.06 -23.83 52.84
C GLN A 9 -36.74 -23.06 52.60
N LEU A 10 -35.74 -23.27 53.46
CA LEU A 10 -34.43 -22.69 53.28
C LEU A 10 -33.73 -23.22 52.02
N GLU A 11 -33.82 -24.52 51.71
CA GLU A 11 -33.29 -25.10 50.49
C GLU A 11 -33.96 -24.57 49.23
N GLU A 12 -35.29 -24.39 49.24
CA GLU A 12 -35.99 -23.79 48.10
C GLU A 12 -35.63 -22.30 47.88
N ILE A 13 -35.48 -21.53 48.96
CA ILE A 13 -35.01 -20.14 48.91
C ILE A 13 -33.59 -20.06 48.38
N MET A 14 -32.67 -20.90 48.86
CA MET A 14 -31.29 -20.97 48.38
C MET A 14 -31.21 -21.35 46.90
N LYS A 15 -32.04 -22.30 46.41
CA LYS A 15 -32.12 -22.65 44.99
C LYS A 15 -32.64 -21.53 44.14
N LYS A 16 -33.62 -20.78 44.62
CA LYS A 16 -34.13 -19.58 43.91
C LYS A 16 -33.11 -18.44 43.88
N ILE A 17 -32.38 -18.21 44.94
CA ILE A 17 -31.28 -17.24 45.02
C ILE A 17 -30.12 -17.64 44.11
N ALA A 18 -29.72 -18.92 44.12
CA ALA A 18 -28.68 -19.46 43.23
C ALA A 18 -29.11 -19.34 41.77
N LEU A 19 -30.36 -19.59 41.41
CA LEU A 19 -30.91 -19.42 40.06
C LEU A 19 -30.93 -17.94 39.63
N LEU A 20 -31.25 -17.02 40.56
CA LEU A 20 -31.26 -15.58 40.33
C LEU A 20 -29.85 -15.03 40.14
N ILE A 21 -28.85 -15.53 40.89
CA ILE A 21 -27.44 -15.15 40.75
C ILE A 21 -26.90 -15.67 39.41
N THR A 22 -27.26 -16.91 39.00
CA THR A 22 -26.81 -17.48 37.73
C THR A 22 -27.45 -16.75 36.55
N PHE A 23 -28.68 -16.23 36.67
CA PHE A 23 -29.32 -15.41 35.62
C PHE A 23 -28.75 -13.97 35.57
N MET A 24 -28.29 -13.43 36.71
CA MET A 24 -27.70 -12.09 36.78
C MET A 24 -26.27 -12.05 36.27
N THR A 25 -25.53 -13.18 36.28
CA THR A 25 -24.19 -13.27 35.70
C THR A 25 -24.20 -13.42 34.17
N LEU A 26 -25.33 -13.78 33.54
CA LEU A 26 -25.48 -13.84 32.09
C LEU A 26 -25.80 -12.46 31.45
N ILE A 27 -26.10 -11.43 32.28
CA ILE A 27 -26.40 -10.07 31.78
C ILE A 27 -25.16 -9.15 31.83
N LEU A 28 -24.03 -9.61 32.42
CA LEU A 28 -22.80 -8.81 32.52
C LEU A 28 -21.82 -9.06 31.34
N VAL A 29 -22.22 -9.80 30.29
CA VAL A 29 -21.47 -9.95 29.04
C VAL A 29 -22.04 -8.98 27.98
N GLY A 30 -22.29 -7.74 28.33
CA GLY A 30 -22.92 -6.82 27.40
C GLY A 30 -22.57 -5.33 27.56
N CYS A 31 -21.44 -5.02 28.21
CA CYS A 31 -20.86 -3.67 28.19
C CYS A 31 -19.34 -3.73 27.95
N GLY A 32 -18.93 -4.54 26.99
CA GLY A 32 -17.68 -4.34 26.27
C GLY A 32 -17.91 -3.17 25.33
N ASP A 33 -16.95 -2.28 25.18
CA ASP A 33 -16.94 -1.27 24.16
C ASP A 33 -17.13 -2.01 22.82
N ASN A 34 -18.30 -1.86 22.17
CA ASN A 34 -18.63 -2.52 20.88
C ASN A 34 -17.65 -2.13 19.75
N LYS A 35 -16.57 -1.44 20.08
CA LYS A 35 -15.51 -1.00 19.19
C LYS A 35 -14.16 -1.71 19.45
N GLU A 36 -14.08 -2.72 20.33
CA GLU A 36 -12.81 -3.37 20.68
C GLU A 36 -12.21 -4.05 19.44
N GLU A 37 -12.99 -4.86 18.72
CA GLU A 37 -12.57 -5.54 17.51
C GLU A 37 -12.29 -4.53 16.37
N TYR A 38 -13.07 -3.45 16.30
CA TYR A 38 -12.85 -2.38 15.34
C TYR A 38 -11.55 -1.60 15.60
N ARG A 39 -11.18 -1.41 16.87
CA ARG A 39 -9.88 -0.85 17.26
C ARG A 39 -8.73 -1.80 16.92
N ALA A 40 -8.91 -3.10 17.17
CA ALA A 40 -7.91 -4.11 16.82
C ALA A 40 -7.65 -4.12 15.32
N PHE A 41 -8.72 -4.09 14.49
CA PHE A 41 -8.63 -3.91 13.05
C PHE A 41 -7.85 -2.64 12.69
N TYR A 42 -8.24 -1.48 13.23
CA TYR A 42 -7.57 -0.22 12.91
C TYR A 42 -6.08 -0.22 13.29
N THR A 43 -5.74 -0.81 14.43
CA THR A 43 -4.35 -0.93 14.88
C THR A 43 -3.54 -1.86 13.97
N SER A 44 -4.14 -2.90 13.40
CA SER A 44 -3.44 -3.81 12.48
C SER A 44 -2.97 -3.14 11.20
N LEU A 45 -3.56 -1.98 10.82
CA LEU A 45 -3.12 -1.17 9.70
C LEU A 45 -1.72 -0.55 9.87
N GLU A 46 -1.14 -0.63 11.08
CA GLU A 46 0.27 -0.26 11.29
C GLU A 46 1.22 -1.25 10.58
N THR A 47 0.78 -2.48 10.32
CA THR A 47 1.61 -3.49 9.65
C THR A 47 2.00 -3.08 8.23
N PRO A 48 1.06 -2.82 7.29
CA PRO A 48 1.41 -2.36 5.96
C PRO A 48 2.17 -1.03 5.99
N ILE A 49 1.83 -0.09 6.87
CA ILE A 49 2.53 1.20 6.99
C ILE A 49 4.00 1.00 7.36
N ASN A 50 4.29 0.08 8.29
CA ASN A 50 5.66 -0.20 8.70
C ASN A 50 6.44 -0.91 7.59
N ILE A 51 5.82 -1.82 6.83
CA ILE A 51 6.43 -2.48 5.67
C ILE A 51 6.82 -1.42 4.62
N GLU A 52 5.94 -0.47 4.35
CA GLU A 52 6.15 0.58 3.35
C GLU A 52 7.10 1.71 3.80
N SER A 53 7.63 1.66 5.03
CA SER A 53 8.45 2.76 5.60
C SER A 53 9.72 3.06 4.80
N ASP A 54 10.28 2.07 4.14
CA ASP A 54 11.55 2.20 3.39
C ASP A 54 11.34 2.77 1.97
N ILE A 55 10.09 2.84 1.46
CA ILE A 55 9.77 3.39 0.13
C ILE A 55 10.23 4.85 0.00
N GLN A 56 10.19 5.63 1.08
CA GLN A 56 10.66 7.01 1.06
C GLN A 56 12.14 7.13 0.72
N GLU A 57 12.97 6.19 1.16
CA GLU A 57 14.40 6.17 0.83
C GLU A 57 14.60 5.78 -0.63
N ILE A 58 13.87 4.77 -1.13
CA ILE A 58 13.89 4.35 -2.54
C ILE A 58 13.49 5.52 -3.46
N SER A 59 12.40 6.21 -3.15
CA SER A 59 11.94 7.39 -3.90
C SER A 59 13.01 8.49 -3.95
N THR A 60 13.69 8.76 -2.83
CA THR A 60 14.77 9.76 -2.77
C THR A 60 15.96 9.36 -3.65
N GLN A 61 16.31 8.08 -3.69
CA GLN A 61 17.37 7.55 -4.54
C GLN A 61 16.98 7.64 -6.02
N TYR A 62 15.74 7.27 -6.35
CA TYR A 62 15.22 7.38 -7.71
C TYR A 62 15.25 8.82 -8.22
N ASP A 63 14.80 9.79 -7.43
CA ASP A 63 14.82 11.22 -7.76
C ASP A 63 16.26 11.71 -8.01
N SER A 64 17.24 11.22 -7.23
CA SER A 64 18.65 11.54 -7.43
C SER A 64 19.20 11.01 -8.75
N LEU A 65 18.80 9.79 -9.13
CA LEU A 65 19.19 9.20 -10.41
C LEU A 65 18.52 9.91 -11.59
N GLU A 66 17.25 10.34 -11.47
CA GLU A 66 16.60 11.17 -12.47
C GLU A 66 17.29 12.52 -12.69
N ALA A 67 17.72 13.16 -11.61
CA ALA A 67 18.51 14.40 -11.71
C ALA A 67 19.86 14.15 -12.43
N GLN A 68 20.54 13.07 -12.10
CA GLN A 68 21.81 12.68 -12.74
C GLN A 68 21.62 12.36 -14.23
N LYS A 69 20.54 11.62 -14.59
CA LYS A 69 20.18 11.38 -16.00
C LYS A 69 20.02 12.69 -16.76
N SER A 70 19.32 13.65 -16.16
CA SER A 70 19.09 14.97 -16.78
C SER A 70 20.42 15.70 -17.06
N GLU A 71 21.38 15.64 -16.15
CA GLU A 71 22.71 16.22 -16.36
C GLU A 71 23.46 15.57 -17.53
N TYR A 72 23.42 14.23 -17.64
CA TYR A 72 24.04 13.53 -18.76
C TYR A 72 23.36 13.83 -20.10
N GLN A 73 22.03 13.93 -20.13
CA GLN A 73 21.27 14.24 -21.33
C GLN A 73 21.54 15.67 -21.86
N GLU A 74 21.80 16.65 -20.98
CA GLU A 74 22.20 17.99 -21.41
C GLU A 74 23.51 18.00 -22.21
N GLU A 75 24.46 17.10 -21.87
CA GLU A 75 25.72 16.99 -22.57
C GLU A 75 25.61 16.31 -23.95
N VAL A 76 24.62 15.41 -24.15
CA VAL A 76 24.46 14.60 -25.37
C VAL A 76 24.45 15.47 -26.63
N ASN A 77 23.73 16.61 -26.61
CA ASN A 77 23.56 17.50 -27.79
C ASN A 77 24.84 18.17 -28.25
N THR A 78 25.88 18.23 -27.41
CA THR A 78 27.14 18.91 -27.68
C THR A 78 28.35 17.97 -27.66
N ALA A 79 28.15 16.70 -27.35
CA ALA A 79 29.17 15.68 -27.21
C ALA A 79 29.80 15.31 -28.56
N ASP A 80 31.12 15.15 -28.61
CA ASP A 80 31.75 14.44 -29.70
C ASP A 80 31.51 12.93 -29.62
N ARG A 81 31.90 12.18 -30.65
CA ARG A 81 31.63 10.74 -30.75
C ARG A 81 32.16 9.93 -29.54
N THR A 82 33.37 10.30 -29.04
CA THR A 82 33.96 9.62 -27.89
C THR A 82 33.16 9.88 -26.64
N ARG A 83 32.84 11.16 -26.41
CA ARG A 83 32.03 11.57 -25.25
C ARG A 83 30.61 11.00 -25.30
N LEU A 84 29.99 10.92 -26.48
CA LEU A 84 28.68 10.32 -26.68
C LEU A 84 28.66 8.84 -26.30
N SER A 85 29.71 8.08 -26.65
CA SER A 85 29.85 6.67 -26.22
C SER A 85 30.03 6.54 -24.69
N GLU A 86 30.77 7.45 -24.05
CA GLU A 86 30.89 7.47 -22.59
C GLU A 86 29.55 7.80 -21.91
N LEU A 87 28.83 8.80 -22.42
CA LEU A 87 27.51 9.18 -21.90
C LEU A 87 26.49 8.06 -22.05
N SER A 88 26.50 7.34 -23.18
CA SER A 88 25.68 6.14 -23.37
C SER A 88 25.89 5.14 -22.22
N GLY A 89 27.15 4.84 -21.89
CA GLY A 89 27.46 3.91 -20.77
C GLY A 89 26.94 4.41 -19.43
N LEU A 90 27.11 5.69 -19.12
CA LEU A 90 26.62 6.30 -17.88
C LEU A 90 25.08 6.32 -17.79
N LEU A 91 24.41 6.60 -18.89
CA LEU A 91 22.95 6.61 -19.00
C LEU A 91 22.38 5.20 -18.85
N LEU A 92 23.01 4.18 -19.46
CA LEU A 92 22.61 2.77 -19.32
C LEU A 92 22.79 2.28 -17.87
N GLU A 93 23.90 2.62 -17.19
CA GLU A 93 24.10 2.30 -15.78
C GLU A 93 23.01 2.95 -14.90
N ASN A 94 22.72 4.23 -15.13
CA ASN A 94 21.67 4.95 -14.42
C ASN A 94 20.28 4.33 -14.65
N THR A 95 19.95 3.92 -15.88
CA THR A 95 18.69 3.23 -16.19
C THR A 95 18.57 1.89 -15.44
N ALA A 96 19.65 1.11 -15.40
CA ALA A 96 19.69 -0.16 -14.67
C ALA A 96 19.52 0.04 -13.15
N GLU A 97 20.14 1.07 -12.56
CA GLU A 97 19.97 1.39 -11.14
C GLU A 97 18.54 1.82 -10.83
N ARG A 98 17.90 2.63 -11.69
CA ARG A 98 16.49 3.00 -11.52
C ARG A 98 15.56 1.79 -11.63
N ALA A 99 15.80 0.89 -12.61
CA ALA A 99 15.03 -0.35 -12.74
C ALA A 99 15.15 -1.22 -11.48
N HIS A 100 16.33 -1.31 -10.88
CA HIS A 100 16.53 -2.04 -9.62
C HIS A 100 15.73 -1.46 -8.46
N LEU A 101 15.68 -0.13 -8.31
CA LEU A 101 14.88 0.54 -7.27
C LEU A 101 13.37 0.29 -7.46
N ILE A 102 12.88 0.24 -8.68
CA ILE A 102 11.49 -0.10 -8.98
C ILE A 102 11.16 -1.55 -8.58
N GLU A 103 12.08 -2.50 -8.81
CA GLU A 103 11.93 -3.89 -8.36
C GLU A 103 11.91 -3.99 -6.82
N GLU A 104 12.78 -3.24 -6.12
CA GLU A 104 12.80 -3.19 -4.65
C GLU A 104 11.49 -2.63 -4.09
N GLU A 105 11.00 -1.52 -4.64
CA GLU A 105 9.72 -0.94 -4.24
C GLU A 105 8.55 -1.91 -4.47
N ARG A 106 8.52 -2.59 -5.63
CA ARG A 106 7.52 -3.62 -5.93
C ARG A 106 7.52 -4.75 -4.90
N ALA A 107 8.69 -5.21 -4.47
CA ALA A 107 8.78 -6.26 -3.47
C ALA A 107 8.18 -5.82 -2.13
N ILE A 108 8.43 -4.58 -1.69
CA ILE A 108 7.87 -3.98 -0.48
C ILE A 108 6.34 -3.85 -0.60
N MET A 109 5.83 -3.35 -1.72
CA MET A 109 4.39 -3.19 -1.93
C MET A 109 3.65 -4.54 -1.96
N ASN A 110 4.23 -5.56 -2.60
CA ASN A 110 3.68 -6.92 -2.59
C ASN A 110 3.67 -7.53 -1.17
N GLU A 111 4.69 -7.30 -0.35
CA GLU A 111 4.70 -7.73 1.05
C GLU A 111 3.60 -7.01 1.86
N SER A 112 3.44 -5.71 1.63
CA SER A 112 2.42 -4.89 2.26
C SER A 112 1.01 -5.37 1.89
N GLU A 113 0.73 -5.62 0.61
CA GLU A 113 -0.53 -6.18 0.12
C GLU A 113 -0.83 -7.55 0.74
N ASN A 114 0.15 -8.45 0.81
CA ASN A 114 -0.02 -9.78 1.42
C ASN A 114 -0.46 -9.70 2.88
N SER A 115 -0.08 -8.63 3.61
CA SER A 115 -0.51 -8.40 4.99
C SER A 115 -2.02 -8.16 5.13
N LEU A 116 -2.72 -7.77 4.05
CA LEU A 116 -4.17 -7.57 4.06
C LEU A 116 -4.95 -8.85 4.38
N THR A 117 -4.37 -10.03 4.17
CA THR A 117 -5.03 -11.31 4.49
C THR A 117 -5.38 -11.40 5.99
N ASP A 118 -4.43 -11.07 6.86
CA ASP A 118 -4.64 -11.09 8.31
C ASP A 118 -5.55 -9.93 8.76
N ILE A 119 -5.43 -8.77 8.12
CA ILE A 119 -6.28 -7.60 8.37
C ILE A 119 -7.73 -7.89 8.00
N ARG A 120 -7.99 -8.60 6.90
CA ARG A 120 -9.32 -9.04 6.48
C ARG A 120 -9.97 -9.98 7.50
N ALA A 121 -9.20 -10.91 8.08
CA ALA A 121 -9.69 -11.79 9.13
C ALA A 121 -10.12 -11.01 10.39
N LEU A 122 -9.42 -9.92 10.74
CA LEU A 122 -9.84 -9.03 11.83
C LEU A 122 -11.12 -8.27 11.47
N ALA A 123 -11.26 -7.78 10.25
CA ALA A 123 -12.49 -7.13 9.78
C ALA A 123 -13.71 -8.06 9.88
N GLU A 124 -13.55 -9.35 9.50
CA GLU A 124 -14.60 -10.38 9.62
C GLU A 124 -15.06 -10.60 11.08
N SER A 125 -14.19 -10.38 12.05
CA SER A 125 -14.49 -10.55 13.46
C SER A 125 -15.30 -9.42 14.09
N ILE A 126 -15.48 -8.28 13.40
CA ILE A 126 -16.19 -7.10 13.91
C ILE A 126 -17.69 -7.41 14.03
N PRO A 127 -18.29 -7.35 15.24
CA PRO A 127 -19.68 -7.78 15.44
C PRO A 127 -20.71 -6.73 15.02
N VAL A 128 -20.32 -5.47 14.86
CA VAL A 128 -21.22 -4.37 14.47
C VAL A 128 -21.14 -4.18 12.96
N GLU A 129 -22.23 -4.49 12.25
CA GLU A 129 -22.32 -4.48 10.79
C GLU A 129 -21.81 -3.15 10.16
N ALA A 130 -22.15 -2.01 10.76
CA ALA A 130 -21.70 -0.71 10.25
C ALA A 130 -20.18 -0.56 10.31
N TYR A 131 -19.53 -1.02 11.39
CA TYR A 131 -18.08 -0.96 11.54
C TYR A 131 -17.37 -2.01 10.68
N GLN A 132 -18.01 -3.17 10.53
CA GLN A 132 -17.51 -4.22 9.64
C GLN A 132 -17.51 -3.75 8.16
N ASN A 133 -18.59 -3.10 7.72
CA ASN A 133 -18.69 -2.52 6.38
C ASN A 133 -17.63 -1.43 6.16
N ASP A 134 -17.39 -0.55 7.16
CA ASP A 134 -16.33 0.45 7.09
C ASP A 134 -14.94 -0.19 6.96
N ALA A 135 -14.70 -1.29 7.67
CA ALA A 135 -13.44 -2.02 7.59
C ALA A 135 -13.23 -2.67 6.21
N PHE A 136 -14.25 -3.31 5.65
CA PHE A 136 -14.17 -3.90 4.30
C PHE A 136 -13.99 -2.84 3.22
N GLU A 137 -14.70 -1.71 3.30
CA GLU A 137 -14.52 -0.60 2.37
C GLU A 137 -13.07 -0.07 2.40
N LEU A 138 -12.45 0.04 3.59
CA LEU A 138 -11.04 0.42 3.67
C LEU A 138 -10.12 -0.61 3.02
N ILE A 139 -10.37 -1.91 3.22
CA ILE A 139 -9.57 -2.97 2.59
C ILE A 139 -9.69 -2.89 1.06
N GLU A 140 -10.90 -2.72 0.53
CA GLU A 140 -11.12 -2.56 -0.92
C GLU A 140 -10.37 -1.34 -1.49
N LEU A 141 -10.35 -0.23 -0.75
CA LEU A 141 -9.58 0.95 -1.14
C LEU A 141 -8.06 0.70 -1.10
N MET A 142 -7.58 -0.09 -0.13
CA MET A 142 -6.17 -0.47 -0.06
C MET A 142 -5.79 -1.40 -1.22
N GLU A 143 -6.61 -2.38 -1.56
CA GLU A 143 -6.42 -3.26 -2.73
C GLU A 143 -6.36 -2.42 -4.02
N ALA A 144 -7.31 -1.51 -4.24
CA ALA A 144 -7.30 -0.61 -5.38
C ALA A 144 -6.05 0.30 -5.44
N ARG A 145 -5.48 0.66 -4.28
CA ARG A 145 -4.21 1.40 -4.21
C ARG A 145 -3.03 0.54 -4.65
N TYR A 146 -2.99 -0.74 -4.28
CA TYR A 146 -1.94 -1.65 -4.73
C TYR A 146 -2.04 -1.93 -6.23
N ASP A 147 -3.25 -2.14 -6.76
CA ASP A 147 -3.48 -2.29 -8.20
C ASP A 147 -2.98 -1.05 -8.98
N ALA A 148 -3.32 0.16 -8.51
CA ALA A 148 -2.89 1.41 -9.15
C ALA A 148 -1.36 1.61 -9.07
N HIS A 149 -0.71 1.16 -7.99
CA HIS A 149 0.74 1.16 -7.87
C HIS A 149 1.40 0.20 -8.86
N GLU A 150 0.87 -1.01 -9.01
CA GLU A 150 1.37 -1.99 -9.98
C GLU A 150 1.28 -1.46 -11.42
N GLU A 151 0.14 -0.84 -11.80
CA GLU A 151 -0.02 -0.19 -13.11
C GLU A 151 1.00 0.94 -13.33
N MET A 152 1.28 1.75 -12.31
CA MET A 152 2.31 2.79 -12.37
C MET A 152 3.69 2.18 -12.61
N GLN A 153 4.03 1.11 -11.90
CA GLN A 153 5.33 0.45 -12.06
C GLN A 153 5.52 -0.18 -13.43
N PHE A 154 4.48 -0.79 -14.01
CA PHE A 154 4.56 -1.27 -15.39
C PHE A 154 4.81 -0.14 -16.38
N ALA A 155 4.14 1.00 -16.23
CA ALA A 155 4.39 2.16 -17.09
C ALA A 155 5.82 2.69 -16.97
N ILE A 156 6.41 2.68 -15.76
CA ILE A 156 7.80 3.07 -15.54
C ILE A 156 8.76 2.05 -16.18
N GLU A 157 8.51 0.75 -16.06
CA GLU A 157 9.34 -0.30 -16.70
C GLU A 157 9.34 -0.18 -18.22
N ASP A 158 8.17 0.04 -18.83
CA ASP A 158 8.08 0.27 -20.26
C ASP A 158 8.90 1.49 -20.68
N MET A 159 8.82 2.58 -19.94
CA MET A 159 9.61 3.80 -20.17
C MET A 159 11.11 3.52 -20.07
N LEU A 160 11.57 2.82 -19.02
CA LEU A 160 12.98 2.48 -18.82
C LEU A 160 13.51 1.58 -19.93
N SER A 161 12.70 0.67 -20.47
CA SER A 161 13.07 -0.19 -21.60
C SER A 161 13.33 0.61 -22.90
N ILE A 162 12.54 1.64 -23.16
CA ILE A 162 12.76 2.51 -24.32
C ILE A 162 13.94 3.46 -24.08
N GLU A 163 14.13 3.95 -22.86
CA GLU A 163 15.34 4.72 -22.50
C GLU A 163 16.61 3.89 -22.72
N GLU A 164 16.62 2.62 -22.29
CA GLU A 164 17.75 1.71 -22.53
C GLU A 164 18.05 1.59 -24.03
N THR A 165 17.03 1.35 -24.85
CA THR A 165 17.17 1.26 -26.30
C THR A 165 17.73 2.56 -26.91
N LEU A 166 17.21 3.72 -26.46
CA LEU A 166 17.68 5.03 -26.90
C LEU A 166 19.17 5.24 -26.55
N PHE A 167 19.56 4.91 -25.32
CA PHE A 167 20.95 5.11 -24.86
C PHE A 167 21.93 4.15 -25.51
N GLU A 168 21.54 2.90 -25.83
CA GLU A 168 22.33 1.99 -26.66
C GLU A 168 22.57 2.55 -28.07
N THR A 169 21.56 3.22 -28.62
CA THR A 169 21.63 3.85 -29.94
C THR A 169 22.73 4.92 -29.99
N TYR A 170 22.99 5.68 -28.90
CA TYR A 170 24.04 6.69 -28.83
C TYR A 170 25.46 6.11 -29.01
N ALA A 171 25.69 4.87 -28.61
CA ALA A 171 26.96 4.17 -28.82
C ALA A 171 27.09 3.54 -30.21
N SER A 172 26.00 3.42 -30.99
CA SER A 172 25.98 2.74 -32.28
C SER A 172 26.77 3.50 -33.35
N ASP A 173 27.57 2.78 -34.14
CA ASP A 173 28.26 3.33 -35.31
C ASP A 173 27.34 3.69 -36.46
N THR A 174 26.11 3.16 -36.43
CA THR A 174 25.06 3.39 -37.46
C THR A 174 23.94 4.28 -36.96
N LEU A 175 24.28 5.24 -36.10
CA LEU A 175 23.31 6.19 -35.54
C LEU A 175 22.49 6.86 -36.62
N SER A 176 21.18 6.65 -36.63
CA SER A 176 20.23 7.33 -37.52
C SER A 176 19.41 8.34 -36.72
N GLN A 177 19.26 9.54 -37.27
CA GLN A 177 18.42 10.57 -36.64
C GLN A 177 16.95 10.14 -36.63
N ASP A 178 16.49 9.46 -37.68
CA ASP A 178 15.11 8.99 -37.77
C ASP A 178 14.79 7.97 -36.68
N ASP A 179 15.72 7.05 -36.33
CA ASP A 179 15.54 6.07 -35.27
C ASP A 179 15.49 6.75 -33.89
N ILE A 180 16.31 7.80 -33.69
CA ILE A 180 16.28 8.57 -32.43
C ILE A 180 14.95 9.32 -32.30
N ASP A 181 14.48 9.97 -33.36
CA ASP A 181 13.24 10.75 -33.35
C ASP A 181 12.03 9.81 -33.04
N GLU A 182 11.99 8.58 -33.58
CA GLU A 182 10.96 7.57 -33.29
C GLU A 182 10.99 7.16 -31.81
N LEU A 183 12.16 6.88 -31.22
CA LEU A 183 12.29 6.52 -29.81
C LEU A 183 11.91 7.68 -28.88
N LEU A 184 12.22 8.92 -29.26
CA LEU A 184 11.83 10.10 -28.47
C LEU A 184 10.33 10.35 -28.50
N ASP A 185 9.67 10.11 -29.64
CA ASP A 185 8.20 10.18 -29.74
C ASP A 185 7.55 9.11 -28.86
N GLU A 186 8.05 7.86 -28.88
CA GLU A 186 7.57 6.78 -28.01
C GLU A 186 7.77 7.09 -26.52
N LEU A 187 8.95 7.61 -26.15
CA LEU A 187 9.21 8.05 -24.78
C LEU A 187 8.26 9.15 -24.32
N SER A 188 7.90 10.08 -25.21
CA SER A 188 6.95 11.14 -24.89
C SER A 188 5.58 10.58 -24.50
N ASP A 189 5.10 9.56 -25.21
CA ASP A 189 3.84 8.88 -24.91
C ASP A 189 3.93 8.09 -23.59
N LEU A 190 5.07 7.43 -23.33
CA LEU A 190 5.31 6.68 -22.09
C LEU A 190 5.43 7.61 -20.88
N TYR A 191 6.08 8.75 -20.98
CA TYR A 191 6.08 9.75 -19.91
C TYR A 191 4.66 10.23 -19.55
N LEU A 192 3.80 10.39 -20.57
CA LEU A 192 2.39 10.71 -20.32
C LEU A 192 1.66 9.56 -19.62
N ALA A 193 1.93 8.30 -20.00
CA ALA A 193 1.36 7.13 -19.34
C ALA A 193 1.80 7.04 -17.86
N VAL A 194 3.10 7.22 -17.57
CA VAL A 194 3.63 7.26 -16.19
C VAL A 194 2.96 8.37 -15.38
N ASN A 195 2.79 9.57 -15.96
CA ASN A 195 2.12 10.66 -15.25
C ASN A 195 0.66 10.31 -14.90
N ASN A 196 -0.08 9.72 -15.83
CA ASN A 196 -1.48 9.35 -15.63
C ASN A 196 -1.63 8.24 -14.56
N THR A 197 -0.78 7.22 -14.59
CA THR A 197 -0.81 6.13 -13.59
C THR A 197 -0.35 6.61 -12.22
N SER A 198 0.63 7.52 -12.16
CA SER A 198 1.04 8.18 -10.90
C SER A 198 -0.08 9.01 -10.28
N GLU A 199 -0.87 9.73 -11.10
CA GLU A 199 -2.04 10.46 -10.63
C GLU A 199 -3.10 9.50 -10.06
N ALA A 200 -3.39 8.38 -10.74
CA ALA A 200 -4.32 7.36 -10.27
C ALA A 200 -3.87 6.73 -8.94
N TYR A 201 -2.58 6.43 -8.79
CA TYR A 201 -2.01 5.96 -7.51
C TYR A 201 -2.12 7.00 -6.39
N HIS A 202 -1.88 8.27 -6.71
CA HIS A 202 -2.06 9.36 -5.74
C HIS A 202 -3.52 9.52 -5.30
N GLU A 203 -4.48 9.43 -6.21
CA GLU A 203 -5.91 9.51 -5.91
C GLU A 203 -6.35 8.32 -5.02
N SER A 204 -5.93 7.10 -5.34
CA SER A 204 -6.25 5.91 -4.53
C SER A 204 -5.63 5.99 -3.13
N THR A 205 -4.39 6.49 -3.00
CA THR A 205 -3.73 6.75 -1.70
C THR A 205 -4.50 7.79 -0.88
N SER A 206 -4.99 8.84 -1.54
CA SER A 206 -5.82 9.87 -0.89
C SER A 206 -7.14 9.30 -0.36
N ALA A 207 -7.80 8.42 -1.14
CA ALA A 207 -9.03 7.75 -0.73
C ALA A 207 -8.83 6.86 0.51
N VAL A 208 -7.74 6.06 0.55
CA VAL A 208 -7.34 5.27 1.72
C VAL A 208 -7.17 6.16 2.95
N ASN A 209 -6.43 7.26 2.83
CA ASN A 209 -6.17 8.17 3.94
C ASN A 209 -7.45 8.84 4.46
N GLN A 210 -8.37 9.22 3.58
CA GLN A 210 -9.66 9.78 3.93
C GLN A 210 -10.53 8.77 4.71
N LYS A 211 -10.59 7.52 4.24
CA LYS A 211 -11.34 6.47 4.92
C LYS A 211 -10.76 6.14 6.29
N ARG A 212 -9.42 6.04 6.39
CA ARG A 212 -8.73 5.86 7.68
C ARG A 212 -9.05 6.97 8.69
N SER A 213 -9.07 8.23 8.23
CA SER A 213 -9.46 9.37 9.09
C SER A 213 -10.90 9.24 9.58
N THR A 214 -11.84 8.85 8.71
CA THR A 214 -13.25 8.63 9.08
C THR A 214 -13.41 7.53 10.13
N ILE A 215 -12.67 6.42 9.98
CA ILE A 215 -12.65 5.33 10.97
C ILE A 215 -12.10 5.82 12.31
N MET A 216 -11.00 6.57 12.29
CA MET A 216 -10.39 7.13 13.50
C MET A 216 -11.36 8.07 14.24
N ASP A 217 -12.07 8.93 13.52
CA ASP A 217 -13.10 9.82 14.10
C ASP A 217 -14.23 9.01 14.74
N THR A 218 -14.66 7.92 14.10
CA THR A 218 -15.68 7.00 14.64
C THR A 218 -15.20 6.32 15.93
N LEU A 219 -13.93 5.93 16.00
CA LEU A 219 -13.35 5.29 17.17
C LEU A 219 -13.21 6.25 18.36
N ASN A 220 -13.02 7.53 18.11
CA ASN A 220 -12.82 8.57 19.14
C ASN A 220 -14.13 9.16 19.69
N ASN A 221 -15.27 8.97 19.02
CA ASN A 221 -16.60 9.43 19.44
C ASN A 221 -17.38 8.33 20.18
#